data_abaa610801ef28a56087ec28063f0841
#
_entry.id   abaa610801ef28a56087ec28063f0841
#
_cell.length_a   1.000
_cell.length_b   1.000
_cell.length_c   1.000
_cell.angle_alpha   90.00
_cell.angle_beta   90.00
_cell.angle_gamma   90.00
#
_symmetry.space_group_name_H-M   'P 1'
#
loop_
_entity.id
_entity.type
_entity.pdbx_description
1 polymer ?
#
loop_
_entity_poly.entity_id
_entity_poly.type
_entity_poly.pdbx_seq_one_letter_code
_entity_poly.pdbx_strand_id
1 'polypeptide(L)'
;MHGLLIEYEYDGDEAAWADAIQTFCRNIAADPRLASGLRYHVFVKADGRSRVHVPSWDNELTLAHLQSQEFFKTFSAAVGRFAGDTLRTTKIKFAV
;
A
#
# COMPACT_ATOMS: atom_id res chain seq x y z
N MET A 1 10.69 -2.86 -13.35
CA MET A 1 9.51 -2.52 -12.56
C MET A 1 9.92 -1.65 -11.37
N HIS A 2 9.16 -0.62 -11.15
CA HIS A 2 9.42 0.33 -10.05
C HIS A 2 8.49 0.04 -8.89
N GLY A 3 8.93 0.40 -7.69
CA GLY A 3 8.11 0.19 -6.51
C GLY A 3 8.52 1.08 -5.34
N LEU A 4 7.81 0.88 -4.25
CA LEU A 4 8.09 1.52 -2.96
C LEU A 4 8.16 0.45 -1.89
N LEU A 5 9.01 0.71 -0.90
CA LEU A 5 9.00 -0.02 0.35
C LEU A 5 8.45 0.95 1.41
N ILE A 6 7.28 0.65 1.92
CA ILE A 6 6.60 1.47 2.92
C ILE A 6 6.59 0.71 4.22
N GLU A 7 7.17 1.27 5.27
CA GLU A 7 7.30 0.60 6.55
C GLU A 7 6.80 1.49 7.68
N TYR A 8 6.13 0.90 8.64
CA TYR A 8 5.66 1.58 9.83
C TYR A 8 5.37 0.59 10.94
N GLU A 9 5.10 1.09 12.13
CA GLU A 9 4.69 0.28 13.27
C GLU A 9 3.22 0.57 13.60
N TYR A 10 2.49 -0.48 13.95
CA TYR A 10 1.09 -0.36 14.36
C TYR A 10 0.74 -1.46 15.35
N ASP A 11 0.19 -1.08 16.48
CA ASP A 11 -0.26 -2.02 17.53
C ASP A 11 -1.69 -1.71 18.01
N GLY A 12 -2.47 -0.99 17.21
CA GLY A 12 -3.85 -0.68 17.53
C GLY A 12 -4.81 -1.81 17.16
N ASP A 13 -6.04 -1.44 16.82
CA ASP A 13 -7.08 -2.41 16.45
C ASP A 13 -6.72 -3.12 15.13
N GLU A 14 -6.43 -4.40 15.23
CA GLU A 14 -6.04 -5.23 14.09
C GLU A 14 -7.18 -5.33 13.05
N ALA A 15 -8.42 -5.42 13.51
CA ALA A 15 -9.56 -5.53 12.60
C ALA A 15 -9.74 -4.26 11.77
N ALA A 16 -9.55 -3.09 12.37
CA ALA A 16 -9.65 -1.81 11.64
C ALA A 16 -8.55 -1.70 10.59
N TRP A 17 -7.33 -2.13 10.92
CA TRP A 17 -6.21 -2.14 9.98
C TRP A 17 -6.48 -3.09 8.82
N ALA A 18 -6.87 -4.34 9.13
CA ALA A 18 -7.14 -5.36 8.12
C ALA A 18 -8.27 -4.92 7.17
N ASP A 19 -9.31 -4.28 7.69
CA ASP A 19 -10.42 -3.79 6.88
C ASP A 19 -9.97 -2.74 5.87
N ALA A 20 -9.13 -1.79 6.30
CA ALA A 20 -8.60 -0.76 5.41
C ALA A 20 -7.76 -1.38 4.28
N ILE A 21 -6.90 -2.36 4.60
CA ILE A 21 -6.06 -3.06 3.62
C ILE A 21 -6.94 -3.81 2.62
N GLN A 22 -7.90 -4.58 3.11
CA GLN A 22 -8.77 -5.40 2.25
C GLN A 22 -9.63 -4.54 1.34
N THR A 23 -10.17 -3.45 1.85
CA THR A 23 -10.98 -2.52 1.05
C THR A 23 -10.17 -1.93 -0.09
N PHE A 24 -8.94 -1.50 0.20
CA PHE A 24 -8.04 -0.96 -0.82
C PHE A 24 -7.73 -2.02 -1.89
N CYS A 25 -7.40 -3.23 -1.48
CA CYS A 25 -7.07 -4.31 -2.42
C CYS A 25 -8.27 -4.68 -3.29
N ARG A 26 -9.49 -4.68 -2.74
CA ARG A 26 -10.71 -4.92 -3.53
C ARG A 26 -10.92 -3.83 -4.58
N ASN A 27 -10.67 -2.58 -4.22
CA ASN A 27 -10.80 -1.47 -5.15
C ASN A 27 -9.78 -1.53 -6.28
N ILE A 28 -8.55 -1.98 -6.00
CA ILE A 28 -7.54 -2.24 -7.03
C ILE A 28 -8.02 -3.33 -7.97
N ALA A 29 -8.52 -4.44 -7.44
CA ALA A 29 -8.95 -5.58 -8.23
C ALA A 29 -10.16 -5.24 -9.11
N ALA A 30 -11.00 -4.29 -8.69
CA ALA A 30 -12.18 -3.86 -9.43
C ALA A 30 -11.85 -2.89 -10.58
N ASP A 31 -10.65 -2.34 -10.61
CA ASP A 31 -10.21 -1.40 -11.66
C ASP A 31 -9.31 -2.16 -12.64
N PRO A 32 -9.75 -2.39 -13.90
CA PRO A 32 -8.99 -3.21 -14.85
C PRO A 32 -7.57 -2.70 -15.09
N ARG A 33 -7.38 -1.39 -15.09
CA ARG A 33 -6.07 -0.79 -15.34
C ARG A 33 -5.12 -1.07 -14.18
N LEU A 34 -5.60 -0.95 -12.95
CA LEU A 34 -4.80 -1.23 -11.76
C LEU A 34 -4.59 -2.73 -11.59
N ALA A 35 -5.62 -3.53 -11.86
CA ALA A 35 -5.51 -4.99 -11.73
C ALA A 35 -4.42 -5.56 -12.64
N SER A 36 -4.19 -4.97 -13.82
CA SER A 36 -3.18 -5.45 -14.75
C SER A 36 -1.79 -4.83 -14.54
N GLY A 37 -1.71 -3.60 -14.06
CA GLY A 37 -0.44 -2.85 -14.02
C GLY A 37 0.16 -2.66 -12.64
N LEU A 38 -0.60 -2.90 -11.59
CA LEU A 38 -0.16 -2.67 -10.21
C LEU A 38 -0.12 -3.98 -9.43
N ARG A 39 0.94 -4.16 -8.65
CA ARG A 39 1.03 -5.23 -7.63
C ARG A 39 1.11 -4.56 -6.28
N TYR A 40 0.32 -5.05 -5.33
CA TYR A 40 0.31 -4.48 -3.99
C TYR A 40 0.38 -5.60 -2.97
N HIS A 41 1.51 -5.70 -2.27
CA HIS A 41 1.72 -6.71 -1.25
C HIS A 41 1.84 -6.04 0.11
N VAL A 42 1.26 -6.67 1.13
CA VAL A 42 1.29 -6.16 2.50
C VAL A 42 1.71 -7.30 3.42
N PHE A 43 2.64 -7.01 4.31
CA PHE A 43 3.19 -7.99 5.25
C PHE A 43 3.13 -7.46 6.68
N VAL A 44 2.96 -8.37 7.63
CA VAL A 44 3.18 -8.10 9.04
C VAL A 44 4.41 -8.90 9.44
N LYS A 45 5.40 -8.23 10.03
CA LYS A 45 6.63 -8.91 10.45
C LYS A 45 6.35 -9.79 11.66
N ALA A 46 7.30 -10.68 11.98
CA ALA A 46 7.15 -11.66 13.06
C ALA A 46 6.93 -11.03 14.44
N ASP A 47 7.29 -9.75 14.61
CA ASP A 47 7.06 -9.02 15.86
C ASP A 47 5.57 -8.67 16.08
N GLY A 48 4.72 -8.85 15.08
CA GLY A 48 3.30 -8.54 15.13
C GLY A 48 2.97 -7.04 15.05
N ARG A 49 3.97 -6.18 14.98
CA ARG A 49 3.79 -4.71 14.98
C ARG A 49 4.28 -4.05 13.70
N SER A 50 5.41 -4.48 13.17
CA SER A 50 6.00 -3.88 11.97
C SER A 50 5.20 -4.27 10.73
N ARG A 51 4.76 -3.26 10.00
CA ARG A 51 3.95 -3.42 8.78
C ARG A 51 4.77 -3.01 7.58
N VAL A 52 4.66 -3.76 6.50
CA VAL A 52 5.41 -3.49 5.27
C VAL A 52 4.44 -3.53 4.10
N HIS A 53 4.39 -2.48 3.31
CA HIS A 53 3.67 -2.44 2.04
C HIS A 53 4.68 -2.37 0.90
N VAL A 54 4.48 -3.18 -0.12
CA VAL A 54 5.36 -3.20 -1.29
C VAL A 54 4.50 -3.04 -2.55
N PRO A 55 4.12 -1.81 -2.90
CA PRO A 55 3.51 -1.55 -4.20
C PRO A 55 4.56 -1.57 -5.29
N SER A 56 4.20 -2.09 -6.45
CA SER A 56 5.00 -2.00 -7.66
C SER A 56 4.09 -1.79 -8.87
N TRP A 57 4.59 -1.10 -9.88
CA TRP A 57 3.80 -0.74 -11.08
C TRP A 57 4.66 -0.85 -12.32
N ASP A 58 3.96 -1.04 -13.46
CA ASP A 58 4.60 -1.27 -14.75
C ASP A 58 5.12 0.04 -15.39
N ASN A 59 4.38 1.15 -15.22
CA ASN A 59 4.77 2.43 -15.81
C ASN A 59 4.12 3.61 -15.06
N GLU A 60 4.57 4.82 -15.39
CA GLU A 60 4.13 6.05 -14.73
C GLU A 60 2.63 6.33 -14.90
N LEU A 61 2.03 5.87 -16.00
CA LEU A 61 0.59 6.09 -16.24
C LEU A 61 -0.26 5.29 -15.25
N THR A 62 0.17 4.08 -14.92
CA THR A 62 -0.51 3.26 -13.91
C THR A 62 -0.43 3.93 -12.54
N LEU A 63 0.73 4.44 -12.17
CA LEU A 63 0.89 5.15 -10.90
C LEU A 63 0.03 6.41 -10.85
N ALA A 64 0.02 7.20 -11.92
CA ALA A 64 -0.79 8.42 -12.00
C ALA A 64 -2.28 8.09 -11.88
N HIS A 65 -2.73 7.01 -12.53
CA HIS A 65 -4.11 6.57 -12.44
C HIS A 65 -4.49 6.20 -11.00
N LEU A 66 -3.64 5.44 -10.31
CA LEU A 66 -3.87 5.10 -8.90
C LEU A 66 -3.98 6.37 -8.05
N GLN A 67 -3.05 7.29 -8.21
CA GLN A 67 -3.01 8.53 -7.41
C GLN A 67 -4.22 9.43 -7.64
N SER A 68 -4.89 9.30 -8.79
CA SER A 68 -6.10 10.09 -9.10
C SER A 68 -7.36 9.53 -8.45
N GLN A 69 -7.33 8.31 -7.90
CA GLN A 69 -8.51 7.65 -7.35
C GLN A 69 -8.81 8.12 -5.92
N GLU A 70 -10.09 8.36 -5.63
CA GLU A 70 -10.51 8.73 -4.27
C GLU A 70 -10.17 7.64 -3.26
N PHE A 71 -10.32 6.36 -3.63
CA PHE A 71 -10.01 5.27 -2.71
C PHE A 71 -8.53 5.23 -2.35
N PHE A 72 -7.63 5.68 -3.25
CA PHE A 72 -6.21 5.81 -2.93
C PHE A 72 -5.98 6.91 -1.89
N LYS A 73 -6.62 8.04 -2.04
CA LYS A 73 -6.50 9.16 -1.09
C LYS A 73 -7.01 8.76 0.30
N THR A 74 -8.13 8.05 0.34
CA THR A 74 -8.71 7.52 1.57
C THR A 74 -7.76 6.53 2.25
N PHE A 75 -7.20 5.60 1.48
CA PHE A 75 -6.27 4.60 1.98
C PHE A 75 -4.98 5.25 2.48
N SER A 76 -4.42 6.17 1.71
CA SER A 76 -3.19 6.88 2.07
C SER A 76 -3.36 7.65 3.40
N ALA A 77 -4.50 8.29 3.58
CA ALA A 77 -4.81 8.99 4.83
C ALA A 77 -4.93 8.01 6.00
N ALA A 78 -5.56 6.85 5.77
CA ALA A 78 -5.69 5.81 6.80
C ALA A 78 -4.32 5.27 7.23
N VAL A 79 -3.44 4.98 6.27
CA VAL A 79 -2.07 4.51 6.55
C VAL A 79 -1.31 5.57 7.36
N GLY A 80 -1.45 6.83 7.01
CA GLY A 80 -0.83 7.91 7.75
C GLY A 80 -1.27 7.95 9.21
N ARG A 81 -2.56 7.72 9.47
CA ARG A 81 -3.08 7.66 10.85
C ARG A 81 -2.55 6.42 11.59
N PHE A 82 -2.55 5.26 10.94
CA PHE A 82 -2.03 4.03 11.56
C PHE A 82 -0.55 4.17 11.91
N ALA A 83 0.23 4.75 11.01
CA ALA A 83 1.69 4.86 11.16
C ALA A 83 2.11 5.91 12.18
N GLY A 84 1.34 6.98 12.32
CA GLY A 84 1.74 8.11 13.15
C GLY A 84 3.06 8.69 12.63
N ASP A 85 4.05 8.78 13.51
CA ASP A 85 5.39 9.30 13.17
C ASP A 85 6.39 8.19 12.77
N THR A 86 5.93 6.95 12.63
CA THR A 86 6.83 5.82 12.32
C THR A 86 6.96 5.54 10.82
N LEU A 87 6.25 6.26 9.96
CA LEU A 87 6.21 6.00 8.53
C LEU A 87 7.57 6.26 7.87
N ARG A 88 8.06 5.25 7.16
CA ARG A 88 9.28 5.36 6.34
C ARG A 88 8.97 4.84 4.94
N THR A 89 9.41 5.58 3.93
CA THR A 89 9.19 5.22 2.53
C THR A 89 10.53 5.24 1.79
N THR A 90 10.82 4.15 1.08
CA THR A 90 12.04 4.01 0.29
C THR A 90 11.66 3.64 -1.13
N LYS A 91 12.22 4.34 -2.11
CA LYS A 91 12.06 3.95 -3.52
C LYS A 91 12.89 2.71 -3.78
N ILE A 92 12.29 1.74 -4.48
CA ILE A 92 12.97 0.49 -4.83
C ILE A 92 12.82 0.21 -6.33
N LYS A 93 13.73 -0.59 -6.82
CA LYS A 93 13.72 -1.11 -8.18
C LYS A 93 13.97 -2.60 -8.10
N PHE A 94 13.22 -3.39 -8.85
CA PHE A 94 13.37 -4.84 -8.83
C PHE A 94 14.61 -5.24 -9.62
N ALA A 95 15.48 -6.01 -8.99
CA ALA A 95 16.72 -6.48 -9.60
C ALA A 95 16.50 -7.81 -10.35
N VAL A 96 15.49 -8.56 -9.94
CA VAL A 96 15.11 -9.85 -10.57
C VAL A 96 13.61 -9.94 -10.73
#